data_9894f824d3c874ce6f8ba2dfbbfe6929
#
_entry.id   9894f824d3c874ce6f8ba2dfbbfe6929
#
_cell.length_a   1.000
_cell.length_b   1.000
_cell.length_c   1.000
_cell.angle_alpha   90.00
_cell.angle_beta   90.00
_cell.angle_gamma   90.00
#
_symmetry.space_group_name_H-M   'P 1'
#
loop_
_entity.id
_entity.type
_entity.pdbx_description
1 polymer ?
#
loop_
_entity_poly.entity_id
_entity_poly.type
_entity_poly.pdbx_seq_one_letter_code
_entity_poly.pdbx_strand_id
1 'polypeptide(L)'
;DQNADYGPLNHAARGRIDTEKITAHWEDMCRVAVSISSGEVSTHDVTRMISRDGNPTPLGQAIAHYGRVFKTLHILRLADDEPYRREGKAQANLVEGRHDLARRIYHGKKGEMVRAYYEGMEDQLSALGLVLNCVVLWNTVYCNRALDQLRDQGYPVLDTDAERLSAFIRDHIGIDGHYAFHLPDLGGTHRPLRDPDSSDDD
;
A
#
# COMPACT_ATOMS: atom_id res chain seq x y z
N ASP A 1 -23.95 -19.73 11.46
CA ASP A 1 -25.21 -20.46 11.29
C ASP A 1 -26.10 -19.68 10.32
N GLN A 2 -26.71 -20.37 9.33
CA GLN A 2 -27.58 -19.70 8.35
C GLN A 2 -28.88 -19.19 8.97
N ASN A 3 -29.26 -19.70 10.11
CA ASN A 3 -30.50 -19.37 10.81
C ASN A 3 -30.28 -18.47 12.05
N ALA A 4 -29.05 -18.03 12.29
CA ALA A 4 -28.75 -17.15 13.41
C ALA A 4 -29.08 -15.70 13.03
N ASP A 5 -29.73 -15.00 13.93
CA ASP A 5 -29.93 -13.58 13.82
C ASP A 5 -28.71 -12.82 14.39
N TYR A 6 -28.02 -12.12 13.52
CA TYR A 6 -26.85 -11.29 13.86
C TYR A 6 -27.22 -9.82 14.04
N GLY A 7 -28.52 -9.49 14.11
CA GLY A 7 -29.01 -8.14 14.29
C GLY A 7 -28.50 -7.18 13.16
N PRO A 8 -27.92 -6.03 13.53
CA PRO A 8 -27.43 -5.07 12.53
C PRO A 8 -26.38 -5.62 11.57
N LEU A 9 -25.72 -6.74 11.89
CA LEU A 9 -24.70 -7.39 11.07
C LEU A 9 -25.27 -8.44 10.09
N ASN A 10 -26.57 -8.66 10.05
CA ASN A 10 -27.20 -9.61 9.13
C ASN A 10 -26.84 -9.35 7.66
N HIS A 11 -26.73 -8.10 7.26
CA HIS A 11 -26.36 -7.72 5.90
C HIS A 11 -24.89 -8.06 5.55
N ALA A 12 -24.02 -8.24 6.55
CA ALA A 12 -22.63 -8.63 6.39
C ALA A 12 -22.45 -10.16 6.42
N ALA A 13 -23.43 -10.91 6.96
CA ALA A 13 -23.42 -12.36 7.06
C ALA A 13 -23.80 -13.03 5.72
N ARG A 14 -22.95 -12.86 4.69
CA ARG A 14 -23.26 -13.28 3.31
C ARG A 14 -22.81 -14.69 2.94
N GLY A 15 -22.20 -15.43 3.83
CA GLY A 15 -21.66 -16.74 3.50
C GLY A 15 -21.54 -17.65 4.71
N ARG A 16 -21.44 -18.95 4.43
CA ARG A 16 -21.23 -19.98 5.45
C ARG A 16 -19.75 -20.36 5.50
N ILE A 17 -19.25 -20.62 6.70
CA ILE A 17 -17.96 -21.26 6.92
C ILE A 17 -18.24 -22.75 7.14
N ASP A 18 -17.61 -23.58 6.30
CA ASP A 18 -17.69 -25.04 6.40
C ASP A 18 -16.42 -25.53 7.10
N THR A 19 -16.56 -25.85 8.38
CA THR A 19 -15.45 -26.30 9.22
C THR A 19 -15.02 -27.74 8.90
N GLU A 20 -15.92 -28.55 8.38
CA GLU A 20 -15.59 -29.93 7.98
C GLU A 20 -14.59 -29.94 6.82
N LYS A 21 -14.80 -29.06 5.82
CA LYS A 21 -13.84 -28.90 4.72
C LYS A 21 -12.48 -28.44 5.21
N ILE A 22 -12.44 -27.51 6.15
CA ILE A 22 -11.18 -27.02 6.74
C ILE A 22 -10.46 -28.19 7.44
N THR A 23 -11.16 -28.91 8.29
CA THR A 23 -10.58 -30.01 9.06
C THR A 23 -10.09 -31.15 8.16
N ALA A 24 -10.87 -31.51 7.13
CA ALA A 24 -10.52 -32.58 6.19
C ALA A 24 -9.23 -32.31 5.41
N HIS A 25 -8.90 -31.02 5.17
CA HIS A 25 -7.71 -30.63 4.41
C HIS A 25 -6.67 -29.87 5.24
N TRP A 26 -6.75 -29.94 6.58
CA TRP A 26 -5.89 -29.15 7.44
C TRP A 26 -4.39 -29.44 7.24
N GLU A 27 -4.03 -30.69 7.16
CA GLU A 27 -2.63 -31.09 6.96
C GLU A 27 -2.08 -30.60 5.62
N ASP A 28 -2.88 -30.67 4.55
CA ASP A 28 -2.47 -30.21 3.24
C ASP A 28 -2.33 -28.69 3.19
N MET A 29 -3.23 -27.97 3.89
CA MET A 29 -3.11 -26.53 4.07
C MET A 29 -1.83 -26.14 4.80
N CYS A 30 -1.47 -26.86 5.87
CA CYS A 30 -0.22 -26.66 6.60
C CYS A 30 1.01 -26.93 5.71
N ARG A 31 1.00 -28.00 4.93
CA ARG A 31 2.10 -28.29 3.97
C ARG A 31 2.28 -27.16 2.96
N VAL A 32 1.18 -26.69 2.37
CA VAL A 32 1.22 -25.55 1.44
C VAL A 32 1.79 -24.29 2.09
N ALA A 33 1.35 -23.98 3.32
CA ALA A 33 1.84 -22.81 4.05
C ALA A 33 3.35 -22.92 4.34
N VAL A 34 3.83 -24.08 4.73
CA VAL A 34 5.28 -24.36 4.95
C VAL A 34 6.06 -24.20 3.65
N SER A 35 5.59 -24.79 2.55
CA SER A 35 6.27 -24.71 1.25
C SER A 35 6.36 -23.27 0.72
N ILE A 36 5.35 -22.44 0.95
CA ILE A 36 5.40 -21.00 0.64
C ILE A 36 6.43 -20.29 1.55
N SER A 37 6.37 -20.58 2.85
CA SER A 37 7.23 -19.92 3.85
C SER A 37 8.71 -20.29 3.67
N SER A 38 9.01 -21.53 3.22
CA SER A 38 10.37 -21.96 2.89
C SER A 38 10.87 -21.47 1.53
N GLY A 39 10.00 -20.86 0.72
CA GLY A 39 10.35 -20.39 -0.62
C GLY A 39 10.45 -21.50 -1.68
N GLU A 40 10.02 -22.73 -1.36
CA GLU A 40 10.02 -23.85 -2.32
C GLU A 40 9.01 -23.66 -3.44
N VAL A 41 7.90 -22.99 -3.14
CA VAL A 41 6.86 -22.65 -4.13
C VAL A 41 6.44 -21.20 -3.99
N SER A 42 6.10 -20.56 -5.12
CA SER A 42 5.56 -19.21 -5.11
C SER A 42 4.06 -19.21 -4.75
N THR A 43 3.60 -18.16 -4.09
CA THR A 43 2.16 -17.96 -3.82
C THR A 43 1.35 -17.92 -5.11
N HIS A 44 1.91 -17.41 -6.19
CA HIS A 44 1.29 -17.37 -7.51
C HIS A 44 1.03 -18.79 -8.06
N ASP A 45 2.03 -19.68 -8.01
CA ASP A 45 1.89 -21.05 -8.50
C ASP A 45 0.88 -21.84 -7.68
N VAL A 46 0.90 -21.69 -6.36
CA VAL A 46 -0.10 -22.29 -5.48
C VAL A 46 -1.51 -21.81 -5.86
N THR A 47 -1.71 -20.51 -6.05
CA THR A 47 -3.01 -19.95 -6.42
C THR A 47 -3.52 -20.55 -7.74
N ARG A 48 -2.63 -20.74 -8.72
CA ARG A 48 -2.98 -21.40 -10.00
C ARG A 48 -3.32 -22.88 -9.81
N MET A 49 -2.61 -23.57 -8.93
CA MET A 49 -2.84 -25.01 -8.67
C MET A 49 -4.16 -25.28 -7.96
N ILE A 50 -4.57 -24.40 -7.01
CA ILE A 50 -5.80 -24.58 -6.23
C ILE A 50 -7.05 -24.08 -6.94
N SER A 51 -6.92 -23.38 -8.09
CA SER A 51 -8.03 -22.93 -8.94
C SER A 51 -7.83 -23.42 -10.36
N ARG A 52 -8.38 -24.61 -10.70
CA ARG A 52 -8.38 -25.11 -12.08
C ARG A 52 -9.59 -24.56 -12.84
N ASP A 53 -9.34 -23.97 -14.00
CA ASP A 53 -10.38 -23.49 -14.94
C ASP A 53 -11.46 -22.60 -14.28
N GLY A 54 -11.04 -21.76 -13.33
CA GLY A 54 -11.94 -20.89 -12.58
C GLY A 54 -12.72 -21.59 -11.45
N ASN A 55 -12.57 -22.90 -11.28
CA ASN A 55 -13.20 -23.66 -10.21
C ASN A 55 -12.17 -24.04 -9.14
N PRO A 56 -12.41 -23.74 -7.85
CA PRO A 56 -11.49 -24.11 -6.79
C PRO A 56 -11.49 -25.63 -6.60
N THR A 57 -10.29 -26.21 -6.44
CA THR A 57 -10.12 -27.61 -6.01
C THR A 57 -10.68 -27.83 -4.60
N PRO A 58 -10.87 -29.07 -4.12
CA PRO A 58 -11.29 -29.32 -2.72
C PRO A 58 -10.39 -28.61 -1.70
N LEU A 59 -9.07 -28.66 -1.89
CA LEU A 59 -8.11 -27.92 -1.07
C LEU A 59 -8.28 -26.39 -1.20
N GLY A 60 -8.51 -25.89 -2.42
CA GLY A 60 -8.79 -24.48 -2.66
C GLY A 60 -10.07 -24.01 -1.97
N GLN A 61 -11.12 -24.86 -1.95
CA GLN A 61 -12.35 -24.60 -1.19
C GLN A 61 -12.07 -24.54 0.32
N ALA A 62 -11.29 -25.47 0.87
CA ALA A 62 -10.92 -25.49 2.28
C ALA A 62 -10.16 -24.20 2.68
N ILE A 63 -9.17 -23.78 1.88
CA ILE A 63 -8.43 -22.53 2.06
C ILE A 63 -9.38 -21.33 2.01
N ALA A 64 -10.33 -21.30 1.06
CA ALA A 64 -11.31 -20.23 0.97
C ALA A 64 -12.24 -20.16 2.20
N HIS A 65 -12.68 -21.32 2.73
CA HIS A 65 -13.48 -21.37 3.96
C HIS A 65 -12.65 -20.92 5.18
N TYR A 66 -11.39 -21.30 5.26
CA TYR A 66 -10.47 -20.82 6.29
C TYR A 66 -10.27 -19.30 6.22
N GLY A 67 -10.05 -18.76 5.02
CA GLY A 67 -9.96 -17.32 4.80
C GLY A 67 -11.22 -16.55 5.23
N ARG A 68 -12.42 -17.15 5.13
CA ARG A 68 -13.67 -16.56 5.62
C ARG A 68 -13.70 -16.40 7.15
N VAL A 69 -12.97 -17.24 7.90
CA VAL A 69 -12.82 -17.07 9.36
C VAL A 69 -12.15 -15.74 9.66
N PHE A 70 -11.01 -15.47 9.01
CA PHE A 70 -10.28 -14.20 9.18
C PHE A 70 -11.10 -13.01 8.72
N LYS A 71 -11.79 -13.14 7.58
CA LYS A 71 -12.72 -12.09 7.12
C LYS A 71 -13.80 -11.79 8.15
N THR A 72 -14.35 -12.80 8.78
CA THR A 72 -15.38 -12.63 9.82
C THR A 72 -14.79 -11.92 11.04
N LEU A 73 -13.61 -12.35 11.51
CA LEU A 73 -12.91 -11.71 12.63
C LEU A 73 -12.59 -10.24 12.31
N HIS A 74 -12.15 -9.97 11.09
CA HIS A 74 -11.89 -8.60 10.62
C HIS A 74 -13.16 -7.73 10.65
N ILE A 75 -14.30 -8.25 10.16
CA ILE A 75 -15.57 -7.52 10.17
C ILE A 75 -16.03 -7.25 11.61
N LEU A 76 -15.94 -8.24 12.49
CA LEU A 76 -16.30 -8.08 13.91
C LEU A 76 -15.39 -7.03 14.57
N ARG A 77 -14.10 -7.10 14.33
CA ARG A 77 -13.14 -6.12 14.84
C ARG A 77 -13.40 -4.71 14.30
N LEU A 78 -13.74 -4.58 13.02
CA LEU A 78 -14.15 -3.29 12.44
C LEU A 78 -15.42 -2.74 13.11
N ALA A 79 -16.35 -3.60 13.53
CA ALA A 79 -17.58 -3.16 14.19
C ALA A 79 -17.34 -2.66 15.62
N ASP A 80 -16.42 -3.28 16.36
CA ASP A 80 -16.24 -3.08 17.79
C ASP A 80 -15.03 -2.18 18.14
N ASP A 81 -13.94 -2.25 17.38
CA ASP A 81 -12.65 -1.61 17.65
C ASP A 81 -12.49 -0.30 16.86
N GLU A 82 -12.73 0.85 17.50
CA GLU A 82 -12.56 2.16 16.84
C GLU A 82 -11.10 2.47 16.49
N PRO A 83 -10.07 2.23 17.32
CA PRO A 83 -8.67 2.33 16.94
C PRO A 83 -8.32 1.55 15.69
N TYR A 84 -8.81 0.32 15.55
CA TYR A 84 -8.59 -0.51 14.37
C TYR A 84 -9.21 0.09 13.11
N ARG A 85 -10.42 0.67 13.22
CA ARG A 85 -11.04 1.40 12.09
C ARG A 85 -10.21 2.61 11.66
N ARG A 86 -9.67 3.35 12.63
CA ARG A 86 -8.82 4.53 12.36
C ARG A 86 -7.52 4.13 11.67
N GLU A 87 -6.89 3.05 12.14
CA GLU A 87 -5.69 2.49 11.51
C GLU A 87 -5.97 2.07 10.06
N GLY A 88 -7.04 1.31 9.83
CA GLY A 88 -7.46 0.91 8.49
C GLY A 88 -7.72 2.10 7.56
N LYS A 89 -8.36 3.17 8.07
CA LYS A 89 -8.57 4.41 7.31
C LYS A 89 -7.27 5.14 7.01
N ALA A 90 -6.36 5.20 7.97
CA ALA A 90 -5.05 5.82 7.78
C ALA A 90 -4.24 5.08 6.69
N GLN A 91 -4.22 3.75 6.73
CA GLN A 91 -3.59 2.94 5.69
C GLN A 91 -4.24 3.13 4.31
N ALA A 92 -5.57 3.19 4.24
CA ALA A 92 -6.28 3.47 2.99
C ALA A 92 -5.89 4.85 2.41
N ASN A 93 -5.80 5.88 3.24
CA ASN A 93 -5.38 7.21 2.82
C ASN A 93 -3.93 7.23 2.30
N LEU A 94 -3.01 6.47 2.93
CA LEU A 94 -1.63 6.33 2.44
C LEU A 94 -1.60 5.66 1.05
N VAL A 95 -2.38 4.61 0.86
CA VAL A 95 -2.49 3.93 -0.44
C VAL A 95 -3.05 4.86 -1.51
N GLU A 96 -4.10 5.63 -1.19
CA GLU A 96 -4.67 6.62 -2.12
C GLU A 96 -3.68 7.74 -2.45
N GLY A 97 -2.94 8.26 -1.47
CA GLY A 97 -1.88 9.25 -1.70
C GLY A 97 -0.78 8.70 -2.62
N ARG A 98 -0.38 7.44 -2.41
CA ARG A 98 0.59 6.75 -3.28
C ARG A 98 0.07 6.59 -4.71
N HIS A 99 -1.19 6.19 -4.88
CA HIS A 99 -1.81 6.05 -6.20
C HIS A 99 -1.92 7.39 -6.92
N ASP A 100 -2.25 8.45 -6.20
CA ASP A 100 -2.36 9.78 -6.77
C ASP A 100 -0.99 10.30 -7.25
N LEU A 101 0.07 10.12 -6.46
CA LEU A 101 1.44 10.41 -6.87
C LEU A 101 1.87 9.55 -8.07
N ALA A 102 1.50 8.25 -8.09
CA ALA A 102 1.79 7.35 -9.20
C ALA A 102 1.15 7.83 -10.51
N ARG A 103 -0.11 8.26 -10.47
CA ARG A 103 -0.82 8.83 -11.62
C ARG A 103 -0.16 10.12 -12.12
N ARG A 104 0.43 10.90 -11.23
CA ARG A 104 1.14 12.12 -11.59
C ARG A 104 2.46 11.83 -12.29
N ILE A 105 3.22 10.87 -11.78
CA ILE A 105 4.51 10.45 -12.37
C ILE A 105 4.28 9.72 -13.71
N TYR A 106 3.30 8.84 -13.76
CA TYR A 106 2.92 8.09 -14.96
C TYR A 106 1.81 8.83 -15.72
N HIS A 107 2.14 9.98 -16.27
CA HIS A 107 1.19 10.98 -16.77
C HIS A 107 0.52 10.65 -18.12
N GLY A 108 0.88 9.59 -18.83
CA GLY A 108 0.20 9.18 -20.05
C GLY A 108 -1.24 8.70 -19.76
N LYS A 109 -2.22 9.09 -20.59
CA LYS A 109 -3.62 8.66 -20.49
C LYS A 109 -4.21 8.68 -19.05
N LYS A 110 -4.00 9.75 -18.34
CA LYS A 110 -4.42 9.94 -16.93
C LYS A 110 -3.77 8.95 -15.95
N GLY A 111 -2.61 8.39 -16.26
CA GLY A 111 -1.92 7.41 -15.44
C GLY A 111 -2.55 6.01 -15.48
N GLU A 112 -3.39 5.73 -16.46
CA GLU A 112 -4.01 4.42 -16.62
C GLU A 112 -3.13 3.51 -17.48
N MET A 113 -2.92 2.29 -17.02
CA MET A 113 -2.36 1.20 -17.82
C MET A 113 -3.48 0.62 -18.68
N VAL A 114 -3.53 1.00 -19.95
CA VAL A 114 -4.64 0.70 -20.87
C VAL A 114 -4.58 -0.73 -21.43
N ARG A 115 -3.48 -1.45 -21.25
CA ARG A 115 -3.33 -2.80 -21.77
C ARG A 115 -3.49 -3.81 -20.65
N ALA A 116 -4.33 -4.84 -20.89
CA ALA A 116 -4.24 -6.09 -20.17
C ALA A 116 -2.80 -6.59 -20.28
N TYR A 117 -2.34 -7.39 -19.33
CA TYR A 117 -0.98 -7.89 -19.19
C TYR A 117 -0.14 -7.85 -20.50
N TYR A 118 0.97 -7.13 -20.47
CA TYR A 118 1.89 -6.97 -21.57
C TYR A 118 3.32 -7.26 -21.06
N GLU A 119 4.11 -7.95 -21.86
CA GLU A 119 5.54 -8.20 -21.58
C GLU A 119 6.27 -6.87 -21.33
N GLY A 120 7.03 -6.78 -20.25
CA GLY A 120 7.69 -5.55 -19.78
C GLY A 120 6.85 -4.65 -18.87
N MET A 121 5.57 -4.97 -18.60
CA MET A 121 4.74 -4.20 -17.67
C MET A 121 5.24 -4.31 -16.23
N GLU A 122 5.84 -5.44 -15.88
CA GLU A 122 6.46 -5.68 -14.57
C GLU A 122 7.64 -4.75 -14.32
N ASP A 123 8.45 -4.52 -15.35
CA ASP A 123 9.58 -3.58 -15.28
C ASP A 123 9.09 -2.13 -15.14
N GLN A 124 8.03 -1.77 -15.85
CA GLN A 124 7.43 -0.44 -15.72
C GLN A 124 6.84 -0.20 -14.33
N LEU A 125 6.16 -1.20 -13.76
CA LEU A 125 5.62 -1.13 -12.39
C LEU A 125 6.72 -1.04 -11.35
N SER A 126 7.79 -1.80 -11.53
CA SER A 126 8.95 -1.79 -10.65
C SER A 126 9.69 -0.46 -10.71
N ALA A 127 9.92 0.07 -11.91
CA ALA A 127 10.53 1.38 -12.12
C ALA A 127 9.67 2.50 -11.53
N LEU A 128 8.34 2.48 -11.75
CA LEU A 128 7.41 3.42 -11.12
C LEU A 128 7.48 3.34 -9.60
N GLY A 129 7.52 2.12 -9.03
CA GLY A 129 7.66 1.91 -7.60
C GLY A 129 8.94 2.51 -7.04
N LEU A 130 10.06 2.37 -7.75
CA LEU A 130 11.34 2.96 -7.38
C LEU A 130 11.27 4.51 -7.38
N VAL A 131 10.74 5.10 -8.44
CA VAL A 131 10.60 6.57 -8.54
C VAL A 131 9.69 7.11 -7.44
N LEU A 132 8.57 6.43 -7.15
CA LEU A 132 7.68 6.78 -6.04
C LEU A 132 8.43 6.79 -4.71
N ASN A 133 9.22 5.75 -4.45
CA ASN A 133 9.99 5.65 -3.21
C ASN A 133 11.04 6.76 -3.10
N CYS A 134 11.70 7.13 -4.21
CA CYS A 134 12.64 8.25 -4.23
C CYS A 134 11.94 9.57 -3.90
N VAL A 135 10.76 9.85 -4.48
CA VAL A 135 9.99 11.07 -4.19
C VAL A 135 9.54 11.11 -2.73
N VAL A 136 9.01 10.02 -2.22
CA VAL A 136 8.55 9.94 -0.81
C VAL A 136 9.73 10.12 0.14
N LEU A 137 10.86 9.48 -0.12
CA LEU A 137 12.07 9.63 0.68
C LEU A 137 12.57 11.09 0.66
N TRP A 138 12.65 11.68 -0.52
CA TRP A 138 13.04 13.09 -0.66
C TRP A 138 12.14 14.01 0.14
N ASN A 139 10.83 13.89 -0.04
CA ASN A 139 9.85 14.71 0.68
C ASN A 139 9.98 14.54 2.19
N THR A 140 10.13 13.31 2.67
CA THR A 140 10.28 13.03 4.11
C THR A 140 11.52 13.72 4.68
N VAL A 141 12.66 13.55 4.02
CA VAL A 141 13.92 14.16 4.47
C VAL A 141 13.85 15.69 4.43
N TYR A 142 13.29 16.22 3.34
CA TYR A 142 13.18 17.68 3.16
C TYR A 142 12.23 18.33 4.15
N CYS A 143 11.06 17.73 4.38
CA CYS A 143 10.09 18.21 5.37
C CYS A 143 10.69 18.19 6.78
N ASN A 144 11.39 17.13 7.17
CA ASN A 144 12.01 17.06 8.48
C ASN A 144 13.03 18.19 8.67
N ARG A 145 13.87 18.46 7.67
CA ARG A 145 14.83 19.58 7.71
C ARG A 145 14.12 20.93 7.81
N ALA A 146 13.04 21.13 7.04
CA ALA A 146 12.27 22.36 7.10
C ALA A 146 11.67 22.60 8.49
N LEU A 147 11.12 21.54 9.11
CA LEU A 147 10.62 21.60 10.49
C LEU A 147 11.70 21.95 11.50
N ASP A 148 12.88 21.33 11.38
CA ASP A 148 14.01 21.61 12.26
C ASP A 148 14.49 23.06 12.11
N GLN A 149 14.60 23.55 10.89
CA GLN A 149 14.94 24.95 10.64
C GLN A 149 13.90 25.92 11.22
N LEU A 150 12.60 25.64 11.07
CA LEU A 150 11.54 26.46 11.65
C LEU A 150 11.64 26.48 13.18
N ARG A 151 11.93 25.34 13.82
CA ARG A 151 12.16 25.27 15.28
C ARG A 151 13.35 26.09 15.70
N ASP A 152 14.47 26.01 14.96
CA ASP A 152 15.70 26.80 15.23
C ASP A 152 15.45 28.31 15.10
N GLN A 153 14.55 28.71 14.20
CA GLN A 153 14.12 30.09 14.03
C GLN A 153 13.08 30.55 15.06
N GLY A 154 12.67 29.66 15.98
CA GLY A 154 11.74 29.97 17.05
C GLY A 154 10.25 29.91 16.69
N TYR A 155 9.90 29.32 15.56
CA TYR A 155 8.50 29.09 15.23
C TYR A 155 7.90 27.96 16.08
N PRO A 156 6.64 28.08 16.51
CA PRO A 156 5.96 27.05 17.30
C PRO A 156 5.56 25.87 16.39
N VAL A 157 6.43 24.90 16.21
CA VAL A 157 6.16 23.67 15.46
C VAL A 157 5.73 22.59 16.44
N LEU A 158 4.43 22.27 16.44
CA LEU A 158 3.90 21.19 17.25
C LEU A 158 4.13 19.82 16.57
N ASP A 159 4.47 18.81 17.37
CA ASP A 159 4.65 17.45 16.84
C ASP A 159 3.37 16.90 16.22
N THR A 160 2.20 17.25 16.77
CA THR A 160 0.88 16.91 16.20
C THR A 160 0.64 17.50 14.82
N ASP A 161 1.25 18.62 14.48
CA ASP A 161 1.14 19.22 13.15
C ASP A 161 2.16 18.59 12.20
N ALA A 162 3.36 18.29 12.69
CA ALA A 162 4.37 17.55 11.94
C ALA A 162 3.88 16.16 11.50
N GLU A 163 3.15 15.43 12.36
CA GLU A 163 2.55 14.14 12.06
C GLU A 163 1.47 14.18 10.94
N ARG A 164 0.95 15.37 10.65
CA ARG A 164 -0.05 15.57 9.58
C ARG A 164 0.54 15.86 8.22
N LEU A 165 1.84 16.10 8.14
CA LEU A 165 2.51 16.36 6.86
C LEU A 165 2.49 15.10 5.99
N SER A 166 2.15 15.30 4.73
CA SER A 166 2.12 14.21 3.75
C SER A 166 3.44 14.13 3.00
N ALA A 167 4.05 12.95 2.98
CA ALA A 167 5.20 12.67 2.11
C ALA A 167 4.84 12.54 0.61
N PHE A 168 3.55 12.63 0.27
CA PHE A 168 3.04 12.53 -1.11
C PHE A 168 2.82 13.90 -1.77
N ILE A 169 3.39 14.96 -1.21
CA ILE A 169 3.39 16.30 -1.82
C ILE A 169 4.03 16.20 -3.22
N ARG A 170 3.41 16.79 -4.22
CA ARG A 170 3.81 16.63 -5.62
C ARG A 170 3.86 17.91 -6.45
N ASP A 171 3.32 19.01 -5.94
CA ASP A 171 3.17 20.26 -6.70
C ASP A 171 4.51 20.87 -7.09
N HIS A 172 5.59 20.53 -6.37
CA HIS A 172 6.97 20.91 -6.68
C HIS A 172 7.65 20.00 -7.69
N ILE A 173 6.99 18.93 -8.18
CA ILE A 173 7.56 18.00 -9.17
C ILE A 173 7.17 18.48 -10.57
N GLY A 174 8.13 19.08 -11.29
CA GLY A 174 7.97 19.46 -12.69
C GLY A 174 8.09 18.24 -13.60
N ILE A 175 6.95 17.63 -13.99
CA ILE A 175 6.95 16.43 -14.83
C ILE A 175 7.37 16.72 -16.27
N ASP A 176 7.01 17.91 -16.76
CA ASP A 176 7.30 18.35 -18.12
C ASP A 176 8.58 19.20 -18.21
N GLY A 177 9.36 19.25 -17.13
CA GLY A 177 10.58 20.04 -17.03
C GLY A 177 11.80 19.35 -17.67
N HIS A 178 12.83 20.12 -17.92
CA HIS A 178 14.14 19.59 -18.27
C HIS A 178 14.86 19.11 -17.01
N TYR A 179 15.37 17.88 -17.06
CA TYR A 179 16.11 17.29 -15.94
C TYR A 179 17.60 17.31 -16.28
N ALA A 180 18.40 17.94 -15.42
CA ALA A 180 19.84 17.86 -15.47
C ALA A 180 20.33 17.01 -14.28
N PHE A 181 21.07 15.94 -14.58
CA PHE A 181 21.69 15.11 -13.56
C PHE A 181 23.09 15.63 -13.29
N HIS A 182 23.26 16.39 -12.22
CA HIS A 182 24.57 16.78 -11.72
C HIS A 182 24.94 15.81 -10.61
N LEU A 183 26.16 15.29 -10.66
CA LEU A 183 26.70 14.56 -9.51
C LEU A 183 26.71 15.52 -8.33
N PRO A 184 26.11 15.15 -7.19
CA PRO A 184 26.12 16.02 -6.03
C PRO A 184 27.57 16.24 -5.59
N ASP A 185 27.90 17.46 -5.20
CA ASP A 185 29.15 17.72 -4.51
C ASP A 185 29.11 16.92 -3.21
N LEU A 186 29.91 15.85 -3.16
CA LEU A 186 29.95 14.90 -2.05
C LEU A 186 30.39 15.53 -0.71
N GLY A 187 30.80 16.79 -0.72
CA GLY A 187 31.10 17.58 0.48
C GLY A 187 29.87 18.11 1.21
N GLY A 188 28.71 18.18 0.55
CA GLY A 188 27.46 18.66 1.14
C GLY A 188 26.46 17.54 1.32
N THR A 189 26.02 17.29 2.55
CA THR A 189 25.06 16.21 2.83
C THR A 189 23.67 16.46 2.29
N HIS A 190 23.28 17.71 2.01
CA HIS A 190 21.93 18.06 1.52
C HIS A 190 21.93 19.42 0.83
N ARG A 191 21.03 19.59 -0.13
CA ARG A 191 20.74 20.88 -0.72
C ARG A 191 20.23 21.85 0.37
N PRO A 192 20.69 23.13 0.38
CA PRO A 192 20.12 24.13 1.29
C PRO A 192 18.61 24.25 1.11
N LEU A 193 17.90 24.55 2.18
CA LEU A 193 16.49 24.90 2.09
C LEU A 193 16.36 26.21 1.31
N ARG A 194 15.35 26.25 0.45
CA ARG A 194 15.06 27.45 -0.32
C ARG A 194 14.53 28.53 0.61
N ASP A 195 15.01 29.73 0.48
CA ASP A 195 14.45 30.89 1.15
C ASP A 195 13.10 31.22 0.48
N PRO A 196 11.96 31.17 1.19
CA PRO A 196 10.65 31.47 0.61
C PRO A 196 10.53 32.94 0.15
N ASP A 197 11.36 33.83 0.70
CA ASP A 197 11.37 35.26 0.36
C ASP A 197 12.37 35.60 -0.75
N SER A 198 13.18 34.63 -1.19
CA SER A 198 14.04 34.81 -2.36
C SER A 198 13.20 34.78 -3.63
N SER A 199 13.09 35.90 -4.32
CA SER A 199 12.56 35.93 -5.68
C SER A 199 13.52 35.18 -6.60
N ASP A 200 13.09 34.00 -7.11
CA ASP A 200 13.80 33.30 -8.16
C ASP A 200 13.60 34.03 -9.49
N ASP A 201 14.39 35.02 -9.70
CA ASP A 201 14.70 35.54 -11.02
C ASP A 201 16.11 35.06 -11.38
N ASP A 202 16.25 33.81 -11.87
CA ASP A 202 17.39 33.33 -12.65
C ASP A 202 16.96 32.14 -13.56
#